data_7999fe71e1fa4c6da5e211f9ee975712
#
_entry.id   7999fe71e1fa4c6da5e211f9ee975712
#
_cell.length_a   1.000
_cell.length_b   1.000
_cell.length_c   1.000
_cell.angle_alpha   90.00
_cell.angle_beta   90.00
_cell.angle_gamma   90.00
#
_symmetry.space_group_name_H-M   'P 1'
#
loop_
_entity.id
_entity.type
_entity.pdbx_description
1 polymer ?
#
loop_
_entity_poly.entity_id
_entity_poly.type
_entity_poly.pdbx_seq_one_letter_code
_entity_poly.pdbx_strand_id
1 'polypeptide(L)'
;MTTYQFSRSGLLAGALLMAFTLLSSAYAESVAAKIESLKGSAFYNNGNGAVALAVGAEISVGSLVTTSPDSEVVLRLGTSILRVFGSTTVSLDRLNQEATSARVVIDTQIDLKDGTIAGAVAKFASALSKFEIKVPTGVVSVDASANATSFYMSAPDDIRIIEGSGIFVYNRDGVVSSARIDGGSRFASSTTAQSVQTMTEAEVSQTAVVTPETSAVSTVTQTTAITAVQTTVNPANFFISPTKAGN
;
A
#
# COMPACT_ATOMS: atom_id res chain seq x y z
N MET A 1 -86.72 12.95 15.30
CA MET A 1 -85.61 13.76 14.79
C MET A 1 -84.34 13.27 15.46
N THR A 2 -83.57 12.45 14.79
CA THR A 2 -82.38 11.81 15.34
C THR A 2 -81.16 12.36 14.60
N THR A 3 -80.37 13.17 15.27
CA THR A 3 -79.14 13.79 14.71
C THR A 3 -77.95 12.85 14.92
N TYR A 4 -77.34 12.40 13.83
CA TYR A 4 -76.10 11.64 13.82
C TYR A 4 -74.93 12.61 13.91
N GLN A 5 -74.14 12.49 14.96
CA GLN A 5 -72.76 13.16 15.07
C GLN A 5 -71.74 12.23 14.43
N PHE A 6 -71.11 12.69 13.37
CA PHE A 6 -69.92 12.05 12.80
C PHE A 6 -68.67 12.45 13.61
N SER A 7 -68.07 11.50 14.28
CA SER A 7 -66.80 11.63 14.96
C SER A 7 -65.66 11.72 13.95
N ARG A 8 -64.94 12.86 13.94
CA ARG A 8 -63.70 13.09 13.14
C ARG A 8 -62.49 12.69 13.92
N SER A 9 -62.29 11.41 14.21
CA SER A 9 -61.11 10.93 14.96
C SER A 9 -60.55 9.70 14.28
N GLY A 10 -59.87 9.87 13.16
CA GLY A 10 -59.37 8.70 12.46
C GLY A 10 -58.32 8.95 11.37
N LEU A 11 -57.66 10.11 11.34
CA LEU A 11 -56.77 10.46 10.21
C LEU A 11 -55.43 11.11 10.62
N LEU A 12 -54.89 10.73 11.77
CA LEU A 12 -53.54 11.19 12.21
C LEU A 12 -52.57 10.09 12.65
N ALA A 13 -52.88 8.82 12.31
CA ALA A 13 -52.02 7.69 12.71
C ALA A 13 -51.20 7.07 11.56
N GLY A 14 -51.12 7.71 10.39
CA GLY A 14 -50.49 7.13 9.19
C GLY A 14 -49.18 7.76 8.69
N ALA A 15 -48.63 8.78 9.36
CA ALA A 15 -47.50 9.54 8.81
C ALA A 15 -46.20 9.45 9.63
N LEU A 16 -46.04 8.45 10.50
CA LEU A 16 -44.83 8.32 11.34
C LEU A 16 -44.09 7.01 11.08
N LEU A 17 -44.13 6.49 9.87
CA LEU A 17 -43.37 5.26 9.57
C LEU A 17 -42.80 5.37 8.16
N MET A 18 -41.72 6.11 7.98
CA MET A 18 -40.73 5.93 6.89
C MET A 18 -39.65 7.04 6.91
N ALA A 19 -38.97 7.16 8.01
CA ALA A 19 -37.66 7.79 8.01
C ALA A 19 -36.64 6.79 8.56
N PHE A 20 -36.63 5.57 8.02
CA PHE A 20 -35.48 4.68 8.16
C PHE A 20 -34.44 5.18 7.17
N THR A 21 -33.74 6.25 7.57
CA THR A 21 -32.56 6.72 6.86
C THR A 21 -31.59 5.56 6.82
N LEU A 22 -31.29 5.11 5.61
CA LEU A 22 -30.15 4.24 5.29
C LEU A 22 -28.88 4.94 5.77
N LEU A 23 -28.52 4.77 7.02
CA LEU A 23 -27.17 5.01 7.48
C LEU A 23 -26.28 3.98 6.77
N SER A 24 -25.76 4.37 5.62
CA SER A 24 -24.67 3.65 4.99
C SER A 24 -23.50 3.72 5.97
N SER A 25 -23.35 2.68 6.79
CA SER A 25 -22.19 2.53 7.66
C SER A 25 -20.98 2.38 6.75
N ALA A 26 -20.15 3.40 6.68
CA ALA A 26 -18.82 3.28 6.13
C ALA A 26 -18.01 2.40 7.10
N TYR A 27 -17.75 1.18 6.71
CA TYR A 27 -16.85 0.31 7.45
C TYR A 27 -15.42 0.58 6.96
N ALA A 28 -14.56 1.03 7.86
CA ALA A 28 -13.13 0.96 7.64
C ALA A 28 -12.73 -0.52 7.76
N GLU A 29 -12.37 -1.14 6.65
CA GLU A 29 -11.86 -2.50 6.63
C GLU A 29 -10.35 -2.45 6.84
N SER A 30 -9.86 -3.19 7.83
CA SER A 30 -8.42 -3.43 7.98
C SER A 30 -7.99 -4.38 6.88
N VAL A 31 -7.21 -3.87 5.95
CA VAL A 31 -6.68 -4.65 4.83
C VAL A 31 -5.43 -5.39 5.30
N ALA A 32 -5.35 -6.69 5.03
CA ALA A 32 -4.13 -7.46 5.26
C ALA A 32 -3.10 -7.18 4.15
N ALA A 33 -1.82 -7.21 4.50
CA ALA A 33 -0.75 -7.21 3.52
C ALA A 33 -0.60 -8.61 2.92
N LYS A 34 -0.60 -8.73 1.60
CA LYS A 34 -0.44 -10.00 0.90
C LYS A 34 0.99 -10.20 0.40
N ILE A 35 1.56 -11.38 0.63
CA ILE A 35 2.87 -11.75 0.11
C ILE A 35 2.74 -12.11 -1.38
N GLU A 36 3.30 -11.30 -2.27
CA GLU A 36 3.28 -11.56 -3.71
C GLU A 36 4.44 -12.41 -4.19
N SER A 37 5.63 -12.13 -3.65
CA SER A 37 6.81 -12.94 -3.91
C SER A 37 7.72 -12.97 -2.69
N LEU A 38 8.49 -14.06 -2.60
CA LEU A 38 9.49 -14.28 -1.58
C LEU A 38 10.69 -14.95 -2.23
N LYS A 39 11.86 -14.33 -2.06
CA LYS A 39 13.15 -14.90 -2.37
C LYS A 39 13.94 -15.05 -1.06
N GLY A 40 14.54 -16.20 -0.83
CA GLY A 40 15.23 -16.47 0.43
C GLY A 40 14.27 -16.77 1.59
N SER A 41 14.54 -16.23 2.77
CA SER A 41 13.80 -16.48 4.00
C SER A 41 13.36 -15.18 4.67
N ALA A 42 12.12 -15.13 5.10
CA ALA A 42 11.57 -14.03 5.87
C ALA A 42 10.55 -14.55 6.88
N PHE A 43 10.35 -13.79 7.93
CA PHE A 43 9.47 -14.12 9.03
C PHE A 43 8.57 -12.93 9.37
N TYR A 44 7.40 -13.20 9.90
CA TYR A 44 6.60 -12.18 10.55
C TYR A 44 6.28 -12.56 11.99
N ASN A 45 6.06 -11.56 12.82
CA ASN A 45 5.67 -11.72 14.21
C ASN A 45 4.51 -10.76 14.51
N ASN A 46 3.37 -11.31 14.91
CA ASN A 46 2.16 -10.57 15.30
C ASN A 46 1.94 -10.57 16.83
N GLY A 47 3.00 -10.83 17.61
CA GLY A 47 2.94 -10.97 19.06
C GLY A 47 2.86 -12.43 19.56
N ASN A 48 2.60 -13.40 18.68
CA ASN A 48 2.47 -14.83 19.03
C ASN A 48 3.72 -15.67 18.68
N GLY A 49 4.83 -15.01 18.33
CA GLY A 49 6.06 -15.65 17.88
C GLY A 49 6.35 -15.44 16.40
N ALA A 50 7.56 -15.81 16.00
CA ALA A 50 7.99 -15.67 14.60
C ALA A 50 7.44 -16.84 13.76
N VAL A 51 6.78 -16.49 12.65
CA VAL A 51 6.22 -17.42 11.67
C VAL A 51 6.88 -17.18 10.33
N ALA A 52 7.33 -18.25 9.65
CA ALA A 52 7.92 -18.12 8.32
C ALA A 52 6.88 -17.60 7.31
N LEU A 53 7.31 -16.66 6.48
CA LEU A 53 6.48 -16.14 5.38
C LEU A 53 6.39 -17.15 4.25
N ALA A 54 5.24 -17.17 3.58
CA ALA A 54 5.01 -17.93 2.36
C ALA A 54 4.28 -17.07 1.34
N VAL A 55 4.55 -17.28 0.06
CA VAL A 55 3.85 -16.58 -1.04
C VAL A 55 2.35 -16.86 -0.95
N GLY A 56 1.54 -15.84 -1.11
CA GLY A 56 0.09 -15.89 -1.00
C GLY A 56 -0.45 -15.74 0.42
N ALA A 57 0.41 -15.80 1.45
CA ALA A 57 0.00 -15.55 2.83
C ALA A 57 -0.40 -14.08 3.02
N GLU A 58 -1.30 -13.86 3.98
CA GLU A 58 -1.74 -12.54 4.40
C GLU A 58 -1.22 -12.25 5.82
N ILE A 59 -0.68 -11.06 6.00
CA ILE A 59 -0.20 -10.58 7.29
C ILE A 59 -1.05 -9.40 7.76
N SER A 60 -1.45 -9.47 9.03
CA SER A 60 -2.30 -8.46 9.65
C SER A 60 -1.49 -7.22 10.06
N VAL A 61 -2.19 -6.11 10.23
CA VAL A 61 -1.69 -4.91 10.92
C VAL A 61 -1.12 -5.26 12.29
N GLY A 62 -0.08 -4.55 12.70
CA GLY A 62 0.65 -4.78 13.94
C GLY A 62 1.74 -5.84 13.82
N SER A 63 1.90 -6.47 12.65
CA SER A 63 2.95 -7.45 12.43
C SER A 63 4.30 -6.81 12.14
N LEU A 64 5.35 -7.39 12.69
CA LEU A 64 6.75 -7.07 12.38
C LEU A 64 7.25 -8.08 11.34
N VAL A 65 7.71 -7.61 10.20
CA VAL A 65 8.32 -8.42 9.13
C VAL A 65 9.83 -8.27 9.21
N THR A 66 10.54 -9.41 9.19
CA THR A 66 12.01 -9.45 9.20
C THR A 66 12.50 -10.35 8.08
N THR A 67 13.40 -9.86 7.27
CA THR A 67 14.06 -10.61 6.18
C THR A 67 15.45 -11.04 6.60
N SER A 68 15.82 -12.26 6.21
CA SER A 68 17.20 -12.75 6.32
C SER A 68 18.13 -12.04 5.32
N PRO A 69 19.46 -12.10 5.49
CA PRO A 69 20.40 -11.66 4.45
C PRO A 69 20.09 -12.33 3.10
N ASP A 70 20.36 -11.64 1.98
CA ASP A 70 20.11 -12.11 0.60
C ASP A 70 18.64 -12.50 0.30
N SER A 71 17.72 -12.06 1.14
CA SER A 71 16.30 -12.31 0.98
C SER A 71 15.57 -11.08 0.45
N GLU A 72 14.42 -11.31 -0.16
CA GLU A 72 13.56 -10.25 -0.68
C GLU A 72 12.10 -10.67 -0.56
N VAL A 73 11.26 -9.77 -0.07
CA VAL A 73 9.81 -9.97 0.01
C VAL A 73 9.11 -8.85 -0.73
N VAL A 74 8.13 -9.18 -1.55
CA VAL A 74 7.21 -8.20 -2.13
C VAL A 74 5.86 -8.33 -1.46
N LEU A 75 5.41 -7.24 -0.86
CA LEU A 75 4.15 -7.10 -0.17
C LEU A 75 3.19 -6.24 -1.01
N ARG A 76 1.96 -6.69 -1.15
CA ARG A 76 0.88 -5.86 -1.64
C ARG A 76 0.12 -5.26 -0.46
N LEU A 77 -0.01 -3.96 -0.44
CA LEU A 77 -0.69 -3.15 0.57
C LEU A 77 -1.88 -2.44 -0.10
N GLY A 78 -2.98 -3.15 -0.28
CA GLY A 78 -4.09 -2.65 -1.10
C GLY A 78 -3.64 -2.42 -2.55
N THR A 79 -3.64 -1.16 -3.01
CA THR A 79 -3.18 -0.76 -4.35
C THR A 79 -1.69 -0.43 -4.41
N SER A 80 -0.97 -0.46 -3.30
CA SER A 80 0.46 -0.15 -3.22
C SER A 80 1.29 -1.43 -3.18
N ILE A 81 2.53 -1.33 -3.62
CA ILE A 81 3.52 -2.42 -3.58
C ILE A 81 4.69 -1.97 -2.72
N LEU A 82 5.12 -2.84 -1.83
CA LEU A 82 6.32 -2.65 -1.00
C LEU A 82 7.27 -3.82 -1.22
N ARG A 83 8.50 -3.53 -1.61
CA ARG A 83 9.62 -4.47 -1.67
C ARG A 83 10.47 -4.28 -0.43
N VAL A 84 10.70 -5.35 0.31
CA VAL A 84 11.52 -5.40 1.52
C VAL A 84 12.77 -6.20 1.19
N PHE A 85 13.94 -5.56 1.29
CA PHE A 85 15.23 -6.19 0.95
C PHE A 85 15.77 -7.01 2.11
N GLY A 86 16.90 -7.69 1.88
CA GLY A 86 17.56 -8.50 2.90
C GLY A 86 18.02 -7.69 4.11
N SER A 87 18.10 -8.34 5.27
CA SER A 87 18.50 -7.74 6.55
C SER A 87 17.64 -6.53 6.93
N THR A 88 16.35 -6.58 6.67
CA THR A 88 15.41 -5.49 6.91
C THR A 88 14.36 -5.89 7.95
N THR A 89 14.04 -4.94 8.81
CA THR A 89 12.95 -5.05 9.78
C THR A 89 11.95 -3.93 9.58
N VAL A 90 10.71 -4.28 9.27
CA VAL A 90 9.62 -3.33 9.01
C VAL A 90 8.36 -3.73 9.76
N SER A 91 7.66 -2.75 10.36
CA SER A 91 6.35 -2.95 11.00
C SER A 91 5.23 -2.40 10.11
N LEU A 92 4.11 -3.12 10.07
CA LEU A 92 2.88 -2.70 9.39
C LEU A 92 1.96 -2.05 10.44
N ASP A 93 2.13 -0.76 10.69
CA ASP A 93 1.45 -0.07 11.78
C ASP A 93 -0.03 0.22 11.47
N ARG A 94 -0.35 0.57 10.22
CA ARG A 94 -1.71 0.81 9.75
C ARG A 94 -1.88 0.38 8.30
N LEU A 95 -2.98 -0.32 8.03
CA LEU A 95 -3.43 -0.68 6.70
C LEU A 95 -4.96 -0.61 6.71
N ASN A 96 -5.52 0.57 6.54
CA ASN A 96 -6.95 0.78 6.52
C ASN A 96 -7.40 1.19 5.14
N GLN A 97 -8.51 0.62 4.70
CA GLN A 97 -9.19 1.04 3.49
C GLN A 97 -10.66 1.27 3.81
N GLU A 98 -11.13 2.46 3.57
CA GLU A 98 -12.55 2.81 3.64
C GLU A 98 -13.08 3.00 2.23
N ALA A 99 -13.97 2.12 1.81
CA ALA A 99 -14.61 2.18 0.50
C ALA A 99 -16.08 2.57 0.67
N THR A 100 -16.48 3.64 -0.01
CA THR A 100 -17.88 4.04 -0.16
C THR A 100 -18.23 4.04 -1.65
N SER A 101 -19.51 4.14 -1.98
CA SER A 101 -19.94 4.27 -3.39
C SER A 101 -19.34 5.49 -4.11
N ALA A 102 -18.87 6.49 -3.37
CA ALA A 102 -18.35 7.74 -3.91
C ALA A 102 -16.82 7.84 -3.89
N ARG A 103 -16.13 7.12 -3.01
CA ARG A 103 -14.68 7.27 -2.82
C ARG A 103 -14.05 6.07 -2.11
N VAL A 104 -12.76 5.90 -2.35
CA VAL A 104 -11.89 5.01 -1.59
C VAL A 104 -10.84 5.87 -0.87
N VAL A 105 -10.75 5.71 0.45
CA VAL A 105 -9.74 6.34 1.30
C VAL A 105 -8.79 5.28 1.80
N ILE A 106 -7.50 5.50 1.64
CA ILE A 106 -6.43 4.59 2.09
C ILE A 106 -5.67 5.31 3.19
N ASP A 107 -5.45 4.64 4.32
CA ASP A 107 -4.58 5.11 5.40
C ASP A 107 -3.56 3.99 5.71
N THR A 108 -2.36 4.15 5.17
CA THR A 108 -1.26 3.20 5.31
C THR A 108 -0.14 3.85 6.10
N GLN A 109 0.36 3.15 7.11
CA GLN A 109 1.57 3.54 7.84
C GLN A 109 2.47 2.33 8.03
N ILE A 110 3.73 2.49 7.62
CA ILE A 110 4.80 1.51 7.72
C ILE A 110 5.88 2.11 8.62
N ASP A 111 6.55 1.28 9.41
CA ASP A 111 7.68 1.72 10.23
C ASP A 111 8.93 0.90 9.84
N LEU A 112 9.83 1.50 9.09
CA LEU A 112 11.13 0.95 8.75
C LEU A 112 12.07 1.11 9.93
N LYS A 113 12.26 0.04 10.68
CA LYS A 113 13.14 0.02 11.87
C LYS A 113 14.60 -0.01 11.47
N ASP A 114 14.92 -0.86 10.49
CA ASP A 114 16.28 -1.08 10.01
C ASP A 114 16.25 -1.69 8.61
N GLY A 115 17.33 -1.49 7.83
CA GLY A 115 17.48 -2.03 6.50
C GLY A 115 16.91 -1.15 5.39
N THR A 116 16.35 -1.77 4.35
CA THR A 116 16.02 -1.11 3.10
C THR A 116 14.68 -1.56 2.54
N ILE A 117 13.89 -0.61 2.06
CA ILE A 117 12.64 -0.84 1.35
C ILE A 117 12.59 -0.02 0.07
N ALA A 118 11.82 -0.49 -0.91
CA ALA A 118 11.40 0.29 -2.05
C ALA A 118 9.90 0.09 -2.27
N GLY A 119 9.22 1.07 -2.83
CA GLY A 119 7.78 0.95 -3.01
C GLY A 119 7.22 1.80 -4.13
N ALA A 120 6.02 1.44 -4.54
CA ALA A 120 5.22 2.20 -5.47
C ALA A 120 3.81 2.36 -4.89
N VAL A 121 3.37 3.60 -4.79
CA VAL A 121 2.06 4.00 -4.31
C VAL A 121 1.25 4.48 -5.49
N ALA A 122 0.12 3.83 -5.74
CA ALA A 122 -0.80 4.27 -6.79
C ALA A 122 -1.38 5.65 -6.48
N LYS A 123 -1.77 6.37 -7.53
CA LYS A 123 -2.47 7.64 -7.36
C LYS A 123 -3.67 7.47 -6.44
N PHE A 124 -3.79 8.35 -5.46
CA PHE A 124 -4.90 8.35 -4.53
C PHE A 124 -6.22 8.69 -5.22
N ALA A 125 -7.24 7.89 -4.94
CA ALA A 125 -8.61 8.16 -5.39
C ALA A 125 -9.29 9.26 -4.54
N SER A 126 -8.73 9.58 -3.38
CA SER A 126 -9.26 10.60 -2.45
C SER A 126 -8.12 11.43 -1.85
N ALA A 127 -8.35 12.73 -1.72
CA ALA A 127 -7.42 13.63 -1.03
C ALA A 127 -7.28 13.34 0.48
N LEU A 128 -8.15 12.49 1.04
CA LEU A 128 -8.07 12.05 2.43
C LEU A 128 -7.14 10.85 2.61
N SER A 129 -6.69 10.24 1.51
CA SER A 129 -5.77 9.11 1.57
C SER A 129 -4.38 9.55 2.03
N LYS A 130 -3.72 8.65 2.76
CA LYS A 130 -2.38 8.85 3.32
C LYS A 130 -1.54 7.60 3.14
N PHE A 131 -0.26 7.80 2.86
CA PHE A 131 0.75 6.77 2.89
C PHE A 131 1.99 7.32 3.59
N GLU A 132 2.26 6.82 4.78
CA GLU A 132 3.32 7.31 5.65
C GLU A 132 4.34 6.19 5.91
N ILE A 133 5.62 6.57 5.91
CA ILE A 133 6.72 5.69 6.27
C ILE A 133 7.50 6.34 7.41
N LYS A 134 7.47 5.70 8.55
CA LYS A 134 8.33 6.06 9.68
C LYS A 134 9.73 5.49 9.43
N VAL A 135 10.71 6.28 9.72
CA VAL A 135 12.12 5.89 9.78
C VAL A 135 12.69 6.35 11.13
N PRO A 136 13.84 5.84 11.59
CA PRO A 136 14.37 6.20 12.92
C PRO A 136 14.50 7.70 13.18
N THR A 137 14.71 8.49 12.15
CA THR A 137 14.94 9.95 12.27
C THR A 137 13.69 10.80 12.03
N GLY A 138 12.58 10.22 11.53
CA GLY A 138 11.37 10.99 11.20
C GLY A 138 10.28 10.21 10.49
N VAL A 139 9.44 10.95 9.77
CA VAL A 139 8.30 10.39 9.01
C VAL A 139 8.29 10.96 7.59
N VAL A 140 8.20 10.10 6.60
CA VAL A 140 7.99 10.46 5.20
C VAL A 140 6.51 10.30 4.88
N SER A 141 5.86 11.38 4.50
CA SER A 141 4.51 11.38 3.92
C SER A 141 4.66 11.32 2.39
N VAL A 142 4.27 10.21 1.80
CA VAL A 142 4.30 10.03 0.33
C VAL A 142 3.11 10.76 -0.27
N ASP A 143 3.37 11.67 -1.21
CA ASP A 143 2.33 12.40 -1.94
C ASP A 143 2.01 11.69 -3.25
N ALA A 144 0.90 10.98 -3.28
CA ALA A 144 0.34 10.35 -4.46
C ALA A 144 -0.99 11.00 -4.91
N SER A 145 -1.23 12.25 -4.53
CA SER A 145 -2.48 12.96 -4.83
C SER A 145 -2.62 13.32 -6.32
N ALA A 146 -1.54 13.74 -6.96
CA ALA A 146 -1.52 14.11 -8.37
C ALA A 146 -1.21 12.93 -9.29
N ASN A 147 -0.18 12.17 -8.95
CA ASN A 147 0.33 11.03 -9.71
C ASN A 147 0.72 9.89 -8.75
N ALA A 148 0.97 8.71 -9.30
CA ALA A 148 1.61 7.65 -8.55
C ALA A 148 3.02 8.09 -8.12
N THR A 149 3.49 7.55 -7.00
CA THR A 149 4.80 7.89 -6.43
C THR A 149 5.59 6.63 -6.18
N SER A 150 6.85 6.59 -6.62
CA SER A 150 7.79 5.52 -6.33
C SER A 150 8.97 6.03 -5.52
N PHE A 151 9.41 5.19 -4.58
CA PHE A 151 10.43 5.55 -3.60
C PHE A 151 11.38 4.40 -3.28
N TYR A 152 12.55 4.76 -2.78
CA TYR A 152 13.52 3.87 -2.17
C TYR A 152 14.00 4.50 -0.86
N MET A 153 14.03 3.71 0.21
CA MET A 153 14.43 4.20 1.53
C MET A 153 15.35 3.19 2.21
N SER A 154 16.41 3.70 2.80
CA SER A 154 17.29 2.91 3.66
C SER A 154 17.46 3.63 5.01
N ALA A 155 17.23 2.89 6.09
CA ALA A 155 17.41 3.43 7.43
C ALA A 155 18.89 3.83 7.65
N PRO A 156 19.15 4.89 8.42
CA PRO A 156 18.16 5.64 9.19
C PRO A 156 17.44 6.76 8.41
N ASP A 157 17.99 7.29 7.31
CA ASP A 157 17.51 8.51 6.67
C ASP A 157 17.93 8.72 5.20
N ASP A 158 18.39 7.68 4.49
CA ASP A 158 18.56 7.76 3.02
C ASP A 158 17.20 7.59 2.35
N ILE A 159 16.57 8.69 1.97
CA ILE A 159 15.25 8.73 1.38
C ILE A 159 15.37 9.23 -0.06
N ARG A 160 14.90 8.44 -1.02
CA ARG A 160 14.92 8.75 -2.45
C ARG A 160 13.53 8.66 -3.01
N ILE A 161 13.09 9.70 -3.70
CA ILE A 161 11.86 9.69 -4.50
C ILE A 161 12.27 9.58 -5.97
N ILE A 162 11.81 8.54 -6.64
CA ILE A 162 12.13 8.28 -8.04
C ILE A 162 11.14 9.01 -8.93
N GLU A 163 9.85 8.87 -8.62
CA GLU A 163 8.74 9.54 -9.29
C GLU A 163 7.77 10.09 -8.25
N GLY A 164 7.08 11.19 -8.57
CA GLY A 164 6.14 11.83 -7.68
C GLY A 164 6.81 12.75 -6.67
N SER A 165 6.35 12.77 -5.43
CA SER A 165 6.94 13.59 -4.37
C SER A 165 6.61 13.06 -2.97
N GLY A 166 7.32 13.56 -1.97
CA GLY A 166 7.05 13.29 -0.57
C GLY A 166 7.52 14.43 0.33
N ILE A 167 7.03 14.43 1.56
CA ILE A 167 7.45 15.37 2.59
C ILE A 167 8.07 14.56 3.73
N PHE A 168 9.32 14.84 4.03
CA PHE A 168 10.02 14.26 5.16
C PHE A 168 10.00 15.24 6.33
N VAL A 169 9.38 14.84 7.43
CA VAL A 169 9.40 15.56 8.71
C VAL A 169 10.35 14.82 9.62
N TYR A 170 11.39 15.49 10.09
CA TYR A 170 12.45 14.90 10.89
C TYR A 170 12.81 15.76 12.09
N ASN A 171 13.36 15.10 13.10
CA ASN A 171 13.86 15.76 14.30
C ASN A 171 15.39 15.65 14.33
N ARG A 172 16.07 16.79 14.47
CA ARG A 172 17.50 16.86 14.70
C ARG A 172 17.77 17.74 15.89
N ASP A 173 18.45 17.19 16.88
CA ASP A 173 18.87 17.91 18.10
C ASP A 173 17.70 18.64 18.81
N GLY A 174 16.50 18.03 18.76
CA GLY A 174 15.28 18.60 19.33
C GLY A 174 14.55 19.61 18.42
N VAL A 175 15.09 19.91 17.25
CA VAL A 175 14.45 20.81 16.26
C VAL A 175 13.71 19.99 15.22
N VAL A 176 12.40 20.20 15.13
CA VAL A 176 11.57 19.60 14.09
C VAL A 176 11.69 20.43 12.82
N SER A 177 12.05 19.77 11.73
CA SER A 177 12.19 20.37 10.40
C SER A 177 11.44 19.53 9.36
N SER A 178 11.17 20.12 8.19
CA SER A 178 10.56 19.40 7.08
C SER A 178 11.29 19.71 5.78
N ALA A 179 11.36 18.71 4.90
CA ALA A 179 11.92 18.83 3.56
C ALA A 179 10.96 18.19 2.54
N ARG A 180 10.67 18.90 1.45
CA ARG A 180 10.01 18.32 0.30
C ARG A 180 11.05 17.66 -0.58
N ILE A 181 10.78 16.43 -0.99
CA ILE A 181 11.63 15.62 -1.86
C ILE A 181 10.79 15.35 -3.11
N ASP A 182 11.22 15.90 -4.24
CA ASP A 182 10.57 15.68 -5.53
C ASP A 182 11.21 14.53 -6.31
N GLY A 183 10.52 14.01 -7.32
CA GLY A 183 11.02 12.93 -8.16
C GLY A 183 12.42 13.21 -8.72
N GLY A 184 13.28 12.20 -8.72
CA GLY A 184 14.69 12.33 -9.08
C GLY A 184 15.57 12.96 -7.98
N SER A 185 15.05 13.12 -6.76
CA SER A 185 15.79 13.71 -5.64
C SER A 185 15.90 12.76 -4.46
N ARG A 186 16.95 13.01 -3.64
CA ARG A 186 17.17 12.30 -2.38
C ARG A 186 17.36 13.27 -1.23
N PHE A 187 16.91 12.87 -0.06
CA PHE A 187 17.33 13.46 1.19
C PHE A 187 18.55 12.66 1.71
N ALA A 188 19.61 13.34 2.00
CA ALA A 188 20.79 12.73 2.60
C ALA A 188 21.20 13.53 3.83
N SER A 189 21.41 12.82 4.91
CA SER A 189 21.97 13.38 6.14
C SER A 189 23.49 13.23 6.12
N SER A 190 24.18 14.33 6.34
CA SER A 190 25.62 14.31 6.64
C SER A 190 25.85 14.88 8.03
N THR A 191 27.03 14.67 8.59
CA THR A 191 27.40 15.21 9.91
C THR A 191 27.33 16.73 9.99
N THR A 192 27.39 17.40 8.85
CA THR A 192 27.44 18.88 8.77
C THR A 192 26.19 19.51 8.15
N ALA A 193 25.43 18.78 7.33
CA ALA A 193 24.25 19.32 6.68
C ALA A 193 23.22 18.23 6.35
N GLN A 194 21.96 18.60 6.45
CA GLN A 194 20.83 17.84 5.92
C GLN A 194 20.27 18.62 4.72
N SER A 195 20.23 18.00 3.56
CA SER A 195 19.75 18.67 2.35
C SER A 195 19.10 17.71 1.39
N VAL A 196 18.13 18.24 0.64
CA VAL A 196 17.62 17.57 -0.55
C VAL A 196 18.57 17.82 -1.69
N GLN A 197 18.98 16.77 -2.36
CA GLN A 197 19.91 16.80 -3.49
C GLN A 197 19.26 16.11 -4.68
N THR A 198 19.47 16.67 -5.87
CA THR A 198 19.09 15.98 -7.11
C THR A 198 20.00 14.77 -7.29
N MET A 199 19.42 13.62 -7.58
CA MET A 199 20.17 12.41 -7.93
C MET A 199 20.77 12.56 -9.33
N THR A 200 21.92 11.95 -9.53
CA THR A 200 22.49 11.79 -10.87
C THR A 200 21.67 10.80 -11.68
N GLU A 201 21.73 10.88 -13.01
CA GLU A 201 21.02 9.93 -13.89
C GLU A 201 21.41 8.47 -13.61
N ALA A 202 22.68 8.22 -13.27
CA ALA A 202 23.14 6.90 -12.87
C ALA A 202 22.50 6.43 -11.55
N GLU A 203 22.38 7.29 -10.55
CA GLU A 203 21.72 6.97 -9.28
C GLU A 203 20.23 6.71 -9.47
N VAL A 204 19.53 7.53 -10.28
CA VAL A 204 18.13 7.31 -10.62
C VAL A 204 17.96 5.96 -11.30
N SER A 205 18.76 5.65 -12.31
CA SER A 205 18.68 4.38 -13.04
C SER A 205 18.96 3.17 -12.13
N GLN A 206 19.98 3.23 -11.28
CA GLN A 206 20.27 2.16 -10.33
C GLN A 206 19.16 1.95 -9.31
N THR A 207 18.59 3.04 -8.80
CA THR A 207 17.51 2.97 -7.83
C THR A 207 16.21 2.51 -8.49
N ALA A 208 15.90 2.94 -9.70
CA ALA A 208 14.72 2.55 -10.45
C ALA A 208 14.67 1.04 -10.74
N VAL A 209 15.82 0.40 -11.00
CA VAL A 209 15.90 -1.06 -11.23
C VAL A 209 15.38 -1.86 -10.03
N VAL A 210 15.58 -1.39 -8.81
CA VAL A 210 15.17 -2.09 -7.58
C VAL A 210 13.82 -1.61 -7.04
N THR A 211 13.31 -0.48 -7.54
CA THR A 211 12.04 0.09 -7.13
C THR A 211 10.91 -0.49 -7.99
N PRO A 212 9.78 -0.95 -7.40
CA PRO A 212 8.63 -1.36 -8.18
C PRO A 212 8.12 -0.22 -9.07
N GLU A 213 7.81 -0.53 -10.32
CA GLU A 213 7.27 0.47 -11.24
C GLU A 213 5.85 0.89 -10.86
N THR A 214 5.56 2.18 -10.96
CA THR A 214 4.22 2.72 -10.70
C THR A 214 3.16 2.18 -11.66
N SER A 215 3.55 1.83 -12.88
CA SER A 215 2.69 1.18 -13.86
C SER A 215 2.21 -0.20 -13.42
N ALA A 216 3.03 -0.97 -12.71
CA ALA A 216 2.64 -2.27 -12.16
C ALA A 216 1.51 -2.14 -11.14
N VAL A 217 1.52 -1.07 -10.34
CA VAL A 217 0.45 -0.77 -9.37
C VAL A 217 -0.86 -0.46 -10.07
N SER A 218 -0.82 0.33 -11.14
CA SER A 218 -2.02 0.69 -11.92
C SER A 218 -2.64 -0.51 -12.61
N THR A 219 -1.84 -1.43 -13.14
CA THR A 219 -2.31 -2.65 -13.81
C THR A 219 -3.07 -3.56 -12.85
N VAL A 220 -2.62 -3.64 -11.60
CA VAL A 220 -3.27 -4.46 -10.57
C VAL A 220 -4.65 -3.94 -10.22
N THR A 221 -4.83 -2.61 -10.16
CA THR A 221 -6.15 -2.01 -9.90
C THR A 221 -7.15 -2.33 -11.01
N GLN A 222 -6.68 -2.50 -12.27
CA GLN A 222 -7.52 -2.91 -13.39
C GLN A 222 -7.81 -4.41 -13.42
N THR A 223 -6.87 -5.25 -12.95
CA THR A 223 -7.05 -6.73 -12.99
C THR A 223 -8.09 -7.22 -12.00
N THR A 224 -8.33 -6.50 -10.91
CA THR A 224 -9.45 -6.82 -9.99
C THR A 224 -10.82 -6.54 -10.60
N ALA A 225 -10.89 -5.75 -11.67
CA ALA A 225 -12.13 -5.48 -12.41
C ALA A 225 -12.35 -6.40 -13.64
N ILE A 226 -11.36 -7.21 -14.02
CA ILE A 226 -11.46 -8.11 -15.17
C ILE A 226 -11.55 -9.56 -14.68
N THR A 227 -12.76 -9.98 -14.41
CA THR A 227 -13.12 -11.41 -14.32
C THR A 227 -12.82 -12.08 -15.65
N ALA A 228 -12.09 -13.18 -15.62
CA ALA A 228 -11.80 -14.11 -16.71
C ALA A 228 -10.88 -13.56 -17.83
N VAL A 229 -9.58 -13.65 -17.61
CA VAL A 229 -8.68 -13.90 -18.73
C VAL A 229 -8.97 -15.32 -19.22
N GLN A 230 -9.68 -15.43 -20.33
CA GLN A 230 -9.69 -16.68 -21.07
C GLN A 230 -8.25 -16.91 -21.56
N THR A 231 -7.56 -17.83 -20.91
CA THR A 231 -6.31 -18.37 -21.42
C THR A 231 -6.67 -19.17 -22.67
N THR A 232 -6.69 -18.52 -23.83
CA THR A 232 -6.69 -19.24 -25.09
C THR A 232 -5.33 -19.93 -25.19
N VAL A 233 -5.28 -21.17 -24.73
CA VAL A 233 -4.16 -22.05 -24.98
C VAL A 233 -4.11 -22.24 -26.50
N ASN A 234 -3.12 -21.65 -27.14
CA ASN A 234 -2.91 -21.85 -28.57
C ASN A 234 -2.47 -23.31 -28.78
N PRO A 235 -3.30 -24.17 -29.39
CA PRO A 235 -2.98 -25.59 -29.55
C PRO A 235 -1.75 -25.84 -30.44
N ALA A 236 -1.23 -24.84 -31.14
CA ALA A 236 -0.02 -24.97 -31.98
C ALA A 236 1.29 -25.15 -31.21
N ASN A 237 1.31 -24.98 -29.88
CA ASN A 237 2.52 -25.10 -29.07
C ASN A 237 2.68 -26.46 -28.34
N PHE A 238 1.79 -27.43 -28.60
CA PHE A 238 1.99 -28.79 -28.11
C PHE A 238 2.79 -29.62 -29.15
N PHE A 239 4.10 -29.66 -28.96
CA PHE A 239 4.93 -30.66 -29.66
C PHE A 239 4.74 -32.02 -28.96
N ILE A 240 3.96 -32.90 -29.58
CA ILE A 240 3.93 -34.30 -29.17
C ILE A 240 5.20 -34.93 -29.74
N SER A 241 6.16 -35.30 -28.90
CA SER A 241 7.30 -36.13 -29.30
C SER A 241 6.76 -37.48 -29.76
N PRO A 242 7.05 -37.93 -30.98
CA PRO A 242 6.64 -39.25 -31.41
C PRO A 242 7.36 -40.31 -30.57
N THR A 243 6.61 -41.14 -29.91
CA THR A 243 7.11 -42.33 -29.22
C THR A 243 7.65 -43.29 -30.29
N LYS A 244 8.96 -43.51 -30.28
CA LYS A 244 9.61 -44.48 -31.17
C LYS A 244 9.12 -45.87 -30.77
N ALA A 245 8.30 -46.48 -31.63
CA ALA A 245 7.97 -47.89 -31.51
C ALA A 245 9.23 -48.71 -31.68
N GLY A 246 9.62 -49.42 -30.64
CA GLY A 246 10.70 -50.42 -30.73
C GLY A 246 10.20 -51.70 -31.37
N ASN A 247 11.00 -52.20 -32.30
CA ASN A 247 10.97 -53.56 -32.75
C ASN A 247 11.61 -54.46 -31.73
#